data_89fe4e68b703c7d261df3c057b477dde
#
_entry.id   89fe4e68b703c7d261df3c057b477dde
#
_cell.length_a   1.000
_cell.length_b   1.000
_cell.length_c   1.000
_cell.angle_alpha   90.00
_cell.angle_beta   90.00
_cell.angle_gamma   90.00
#
_symmetry.space_group_name_H-M   'P 1'
#
loop_
_entity.id
_entity.type
_entity.pdbx_description
1 polymer ?
#
loop_
_entity_poly.entity_id
_entity_poly.type
_entity_poly.pdbx_seq_one_letter_code
_entity_poly.pdbx_strand_id
1 'polypeptide(L)'
;MPAIRILDPSVVGKIRAGEVVERPASVVKELLENALDARSTLIAIHTASHPERLIRVQDDGVGMSREDALLALRRHATSKIESADDLARVRSLGFRGEALASVAEVARFTLTTRSADEITGTQVEALGGAIIQVSGVGRAVGTTVLVEDLFFNTPARLRFLKSREAEIRFLTRVVWSYALAYPRIHWKFSVEGREDTDLPEARDLSERWHVLYGRGSSDGGEATLEHEAAGIHVTGILGAPEQARASRDHQTFAVNGRIVSSPTLGAAVRQGYGNLIAGDRYPLALVLVEIDPELVDVNVHPTKREVRFRDEARLFRMVRGAAEIAMRRYVPVGIALPESPGAERPAGSAAAYAPGPARESAVEGEGALMLALYAPPGADEAAVRDRDQGDLRESLSEPEIPIWQLHERYLLAPIRGGLVVVDQHAAHERILYEEARASLFGGAGSSQALLFPRVVDLTPPELDALLMLEPHLKRLGYDVSLFGERQVAVRGVPALVPENAAIDSLKAVLASVDTLGERGEAPEEHIAKSFACHAAVRTGQILNPVERRALFDRLFATSLPHGDPHGRATYVRVTMEELDRRFGRR
;
A
#
# COMPACT_ATOMS: atom_id res chain seq x y z
N MET A 1 -48.19 6.74 -33.34
CA MET A 1 -47.73 5.41 -32.90
C MET A 1 -47.12 5.58 -31.52
N PRO A 2 -47.28 4.65 -30.57
CA PRO A 2 -46.67 4.78 -29.27
C PRO A 2 -45.13 4.81 -29.42
N ALA A 3 -44.47 5.73 -28.73
CA ALA A 3 -42.99 5.92 -28.78
C ALA A 3 -42.26 4.77 -28.05
N ILE A 4 -42.93 4.11 -27.09
CA ILE A 4 -42.39 3.00 -26.26
C ILE A 4 -42.75 1.68 -26.92
N ARG A 5 -41.77 0.78 -27.07
CA ARG A 5 -41.92 -0.56 -27.63
C ARG A 5 -41.27 -1.60 -26.72
N ILE A 6 -41.86 -2.81 -26.68
CA ILE A 6 -41.18 -3.96 -26.07
C ILE A 6 -40.11 -4.41 -27.06
N LEU A 7 -38.88 -4.53 -26.57
CA LEU A 7 -37.73 -4.98 -27.36
C LEU A 7 -37.79 -6.48 -27.61
N ASP A 8 -37.25 -6.90 -28.76
CA ASP A 8 -37.06 -8.32 -29.05
C ASP A 8 -36.18 -8.98 -27.99
N PRO A 9 -36.49 -10.20 -27.52
CA PRO A 9 -35.67 -10.91 -26.52
C PRO A 9 -34.20 -11.02 -26.87
N SER A 10 -33.83 -11.14 -28.15
CA SER A 10 -32.46 -11.17 -28.62
C SER A 10 -31.72 -9.84 -28.43
N VAL A 11 -32.45 -8.72 -28.57
CA VAL A 11 -31.92 -7.37 -28.33
C VAL A 11 -31.73 -7.13 -26.82
N VAL A 12 -32.73 -7.50 -26.03
CA VAL A 12 -32.67 -7.44 -24.56
C VAL A 12 -31.49 -8.25 -24.04
N GLY A 13 -31.28 -9.43 -24.61
CA GLY A 13 -30.17 -10.29 -24.29
C GLY A 13 -28.80 -9.62 -24.53
N LYS A 14 -28.58 -9.05 -25.70
CA LYS A 14 -27.33 -8.35 -26.05
C LYS A 14 -27.10 -7.12 -25.18
N ILE A 15 -28.15 -6.40 -24.77
CA ILE A 15 -28.02 -5.26 -23.83
C ILE A 15 -27.53 -5.75 -22.48
N ARG A 16 -28.20 -6.75 -21.89
CA ARG A 16 -27.83 -7.32 -20.57
C ARG A 16 -26.46 -8.02 -20.59
N ALA A 17 -26.19 -8.81 -21.64
CA ALA A 17 -24.86 -9.41 -21.79
C ALA A 17 -23.76 -8.36 -21.73
N GLY A 18 -24.04 -7.15 -22.19
CA GLY A 18 -23.10 -6.07 -22.13
C GLY A 18 -22.93 -5.38 -20.80
N GLU A 19 -23.87 -5.53 -19.91
CA GLU A 19 -23.71 -5.07 -18.53
C GLU A 19 -22.80 -6.02 -17.72
N VAL A 20 -22.74 -7.29 -18.11
CA VAL A 20 -21.91 -8.34 -17.46
C VAL A 20 -20.57 -8.50 -18.15
N VAL A 21 -20.54 -8.51 -19.48
CA VAL A 21 -19.37 -8.76 -20.31
C VAL A 21 -18.94 -7.48 -21.03
N GLU A 22 -18.06 -6.72 -20.45
CA GLU A 22 -17.52 -5.46 -21.02
C GLU A 22 -16.31 -5.69 -21.92
N ARG A 23 -15.47 -6.67 -21.59
CA ARG A 23 -14.15 -6.95 -22.22
C ARG A 23 -13.68 -8.37 -21.94
N PRO A 24 -12.62 -8.88 -22.63
CA PRO A 24 -12.03 -10.19 -22.39
C PRO A 24 -11.69 -10.50 -20.93
N ALA A 25 -11.11 -9.53 -20.21
CA ALA A 25 -10.79 -9.68 -18.79
C ALA A 25 -12.01 -9.89 -17.89
N SER A 26 -13.19 -9.39 -18.28
CA SER A 26 -14.46 -9.65 -17.55
C SER A 26 -14.91 -11.10 -17.71
N VAL A 27 -14.76 -11.65 -18.92
CA VAL A 27 -15.04 -13.07 -19.18
C VAL A 27 -14.14 -13.95 -18.31
N VAL A 28 -12.82 -13.72 -18.34
CA VAL A 28 -11.87 -14.49 -17.54
C VAL A 28 -12.24 -14.40 -16.06
N LYS A 29 -12.53 -13.21 -15.54
CA LYS A 29 -12.95 -13.03 -14.14
C LYS A 29 -14.10 -13.93 -13.75
N GLU A 30 -15.20 -13.92 -14.51
CA GLU A 30 -16.40 -14.74 -14.20
C GLU A 30 -16.09 -16.25 -14.29
N LEU A 31 -15.24 -16.68 -15.26
CA LEU A 31 -14.83 -18.07 -15.38
C LEU A 31 -13.92 -18.51 -14.23
N LEU A 32 -13.01 -17.64 -13.75
CA LEU A 32 -12.18 -17.90 -12.58
C LEU A 32 -13.03 -18.03 -11.31
N GLU A 33 -14.02 -17.14 -11.12
CA GLU A 33 -14.94 -17.22 -9.98
C GLU A 33 -15.74 -18.56 -9.99
N ASN A 34 -16.15 -19.02 -11.16
CA ASN A 34 -16.82 -20.32 -11.29
C ASN A 34 -15.89 -21.50 -10.99
N ALA A 35 -14.62 -21.45 -11.46
CA ALA A 35 -13.62 -22.48 -11.16
C ALA A 35 -13.32 -22.55 -9.65
N LEU A 36 -13.19 -21.39 -8.98
CA LEU A 36 -13.01 -21.32 -7.54
C LEU A 36 -14.19 -21.88 -6.75
N ASP A 37 -15.41 -21.51 -7.15
CA ASP A 37 -16.65 -22.05 -6.56
C ASP A 37 -16.78 -23.58 -6.78
N ALA A 38 -16.20 -24.10 -7.89
CA ALA A 38 -16.09 -25.53 -8.18
C ALA A 38 -14.99 -26.24 -7.38
N ARG A 39 -14.29 -25.54 -6.47
CA ARG A 39 -13.21 -26.07 -5.62
C ARG A 39 -12.02 -26.64 -6.40
N SER A 40 -11.66 -26.00 -7.49
CA SER A 40 -10.54 -26.41 -8.32
C SER A 40 -9.21 -26.25 -7.59
N THR A 41 -8.29 -27.16 -7.85
CA THR A 41 -6.89 -27.11 -7.37
C THR A 41 -5.92 -26.65 -8.47
N LEU A 42 -6.32 -26.79 -9.72
CA LEU A 42 -5.60 -26.34 -10.90
C LEU A 42 -6.53 -25.52 -11.80
N ILE A 43 -6.08 -24.34 -12.18
CA ILE A 43 -6.79 -23.49 -13.14
C ILE A 43 -5.79 -23.07 -14.23
N ALA A 44 -6.10 -23.44 -15.48
CA ALA A 44 -5.29 -23.10 -16.64
C ALA A 44 -6.05 -22.12 -17.54
N ILE A 45 -5.44 -21.00 -17.85
CA ILE A 45 -5.96 -19.95 -18.73
C ILE A 45 -5.07 -19.86 -19.97
N HIS A 46 -5.69 -19.92 -21.13
CA HIS A 46 -5.00 -19.69 -22.39
C HIS A 46 -5.75 -18.65 -23.21
N THR A 47 -5.04 -17.73 -23.84
CA THR A 47 -5.63 -16.74 -24.74
C THR A 47 -4.77 -16.55 -25.99
N ALA A 48 -5.43 -16.27 -27.11
CA ALA A 48 -4.75 -15.80 -28.29
C ALA A 48 -4.03 -14.47 -28.02
N SER A 49 -3.14 -14.08 -28.91
CA SER A 49 -2.50 -12.75 -28.89
C SER A 49 -3.51 -11.60 -28.99
N HIS A 50 -4.70 -11.86 -29.50
CA HIS A 50 -5.90 -11.04 -29.51
C HIS A 50 -6.94 -11.71 -28.61
N PRO A 51 -7.11 -11.31 -27.33
CA PRO A 51 -7.94 -12.04 -26.37
C PRO A 51 -9.40 -12.16 -26.76
N GLU A 52 -9.92 -11.26 -27.60
CA GLU A 52 -11.28 -11.34 -28.12
C GLU A 52 -11.48 -12.50 -29.11
N ARG A 53 -10.41 -13.04 -29.70
CA ARG A 53 -10.48 -14.15 -30.65
C ARG A 53 -10.54 -15.51 -29.97
N LEU A 54 -9.83 -15.67 -28.85
CA LEU A 54 -9.82 -16.93 -28.12
C LEU A 54 -9.48 -16.70 -26.64
N ILE A 55 -10.33 -17.23 -25.78
CA ILE A 55 -10.12 -17.41 -24.35
C ILE A 55 -10.49 -18.84 -24.01
N ARG A 56 -9.61 -19.57 -23.37
CA ARG A 56 -9.85 -20.90 -22.83
C ARG A 56 -9.53 -20.89 -21.35
N VAL A 57 -10.48 -21.28 -20.51
CA VAL A 57 -10.28 -21.52 -19.08
C VAL A 57 -10.62 -22.97 -18.80
N GLN A 58 -9.69 -23.68 -18.19
CA GLN A 58 -9.81 -25.08 -17.80
C GLN A 58 -9.55 -25.21 -16.31
N ASP A 59 -10.39 -25.98 -15.64
CA ASP A 59 -10.28 -26.32 -14.23
C ASP A 59 -10.45 -27.83 -14.00
N ASP A 60 -9.98 -28.29 -12.84
CA ASP A 60 -10.11 -29.65 -12.31
C ASP A 60 -11.15 -29.76 -11.19
N GLY A 61 -12.08 -28.81 -11.11
CA GLY A 61 -13.13 -28.76 -10.09
C GLY A 61 -14.14 -29.91 -10.20
N VAL A 62 -15.22 -29.82 -9.43
CA VAL A 62 -16.25 -30.89 -9.36
C VAL A 62 -16.94 -31.19 -10.69
N GLY A 63 -16.87 -30.28 -11.65
CA GLY A 63 -17.55 -30.39 -12.92
C GLY A 63 -19.07 -30.26 -12.83
N MET A 64 -19.76 -30.60 -13.90
CA MET A 64 -21.23 -30.54 -14.00
C MET A 64 -21.78 -31.81 -14.64
N SER A 65 -23.00 -32.20 -14.21
CA SER A 65 -23.78 -33.21 -14.90
C SER A 65 -24.22 -32.71 -16.29
N ARG A 66 -24.67 -33.63 -17.14
CA ARG A 66 -25.24 -33.26 -18.45
C ARG A 66 -26.40 -32.30 -18.33
N GLU A 67 -27.27 -32.50 -17.34
CA GLU A 67 -28.44 -31.65 -17.09
C GLU A 67 -28.00 -30.26 -16.63
N ASP A 68 -27.08 -30.19 -15.69
CA ASP A 68 -26.53 -28.92 -15.18
C ASP A 68 -25.79 -28.16 -16.27
N ALA A 69 -25.01 -28.84 -17.14
CA ALA A 69 -24.33 -28.21 -18.25
C ALA A 69 -25.28 -27.50 -19.24
N LEU A 70 -26.47 -28.09 -19.47
CA LEU A 70 -27.51 -27.48 -20.30
C LEU A 70 -28.22 -26.32 -19.57
N LEU A 71 -28.46 -26.46 -18.26
CA LEU A 71 -29.04 -25.43 -17.42
C LEU A 71 -28.11 -24.23 -17.23
N ALA A 72 -26.81 -24.44 -17.12
CA ALA A 72 -25.81 -23.38 -16.93
C ALA A 72 -25.79 -22.34 -18.06
N LEU A 73 -26.27 -22.68 -19.25
CA LEU A 73 -26.47 -21.75 -20.37
C LEU A 73 -27.85 -21.09 -20.40
N ARG A 74 -28.76 -21.45 -19.47
CA ARG A 74 -30.02 -20.77 -19.30
C ARG A 74 -29.88 -19.61 -18.32
N ARG A 75 -30.52 -18.51 -18.61
CA ARG A 75 -30.55 -17.34 -17.72
C ARG A 75 -31.30 -17.68 -16.43
N HIS A 76 -30.83 -17.09 -15.32
CA HIS A 76 -31.40 -17.26 -13.98
C HIS A 76 -31.30 -18.70 -13.45
N ALA A 77 -30.46 -19.54 -14.06
CA ALA A 77 -30.19 -20.87 -13.56
C ALA A 77 -28.90 -20.82 -12.68
N THR A 78 -29.06 -21.11 -11.41
CA THR A 78 -27.96 -21.12 -10.44
C THR A 78 -28.20 -22.21 -9.40
N SER A 79 -27.10 -22.86 -8.98
CA SER A 79 -27.10 -23.80 -7.86
C SER A 79 -26.71 -23.15 -6.54
N LYS A 80 -26.51 -21.81 -6.50
CA LYS A 80 -25.81 -21.11 -5.43
C LYS A 80 -26.74 -20.32 -4.49
N ILE A 81 -27.98 -20.04 -4.91
CA ILE A 81 -29.01 -19.36 -4.13
C ILE A 81 -30.36 -19.97 -4.48
N GLU A 82 -31.23 -20.13 -3.49
CA GLU A 82 -32.59 -20.65 -3.66
C GLU A 82 -33.67 -19.62 -3.23
N SER A 83 -33.30 -18.72 -2.31
CA SER A 83 -34.20 -17.72 -1.73
C SER A 83 -33.64 -16.31 -1.72
N ALA A 84 -34.51 -15.33 -1.47
CA ALA A 84 -34.10 -13.94 -1.30
C ALA A 84 -33.23 -13.73 -0.05
N ASP A 85 -33.40 -14.54 0.98
CA ASP A 85 -32.61 -14.47 2.22
C ASP A 85 -31.17 -14.94 2.00
N ASP A 86 -30.95 -15.85 1.03
CA ASP A 86 -29.59 -16.30 0.68
C ASP A 86 -28.75 -15.17 0.09
N LEU A 87 -29.40 -14.17 -0.55
CA LEU A 87 -28.69 -13.00 -1.09
C LEU A 87 -27.94 -12.21 -0.02
N ALA A 88 -28.47 -12.16 1.20
CA ALA A 88 -27.83 -11.49 2.33
C ALA A 88 -26.62 -12.27 2.90
N ARG A 89 -26.52 -13.57 2.61
CA ARG A 89 -25.54 -14.50 3.19
C ARG A 89 -24.66 -15.19 2.16
N VAL A 90 -24.63 -14.66 0.92
CA VAL A 90 -23.89 -15.28 -0.20
C VAL A 90 -22.40 -15.38 0.13
N ARG A 91 -21.91 -16.61 0.20
CA ARG A 91 -20.47 -16.92 0.35
C ARG A 91 -19.81 -17.31 -0.97
N SER A 92 -20.58 -17.72 -1.99
CA SER A 92 -20.05 -18.05 -3.31
C SER A 92 -19.66 -16.78 -4.08
N LEU A 93 -18.65 -16.88 -4.94
CA LEU A 93 -18.19 -15.76 -5.76
C LEU A 93 -19.17 -15.44 -6.90
N GLY A 94 -19.80 -16.44 -7.50
CA GLY A 94 -20.88 -16.28 -8.47
C GLY A 94 -22.25 -16.62 -7.81
N PHE A 95 -23.32 -15.89 -8.12
CA PHE A 95 -24.66 -16.19 -7.61
C PHE A 95 -25.82 -15.85 -8.57
N ARG A 96 -25.58 -15.00 -9.58
CA ARG A 96 -26.66 -14.49 -10.45
C ARG A 96 -27.19 -15.47 -11.48
N GLY A 97 -26.45 -16.56 -11.78
CA GLY A 97 -26.87 -17.52 -12.82
C GLY A 97 -26.93 -16.93 -14.23
N GLU A 98 -26.14 -15.90 -14.52
CA GLU A 98 -26.21 -15.19 -15.80
C GLU A 98 -24.87 -15.15 -16.55
N ALA A 99 -23.75 -15.46 -15.88
CA ALA A 99 -22.40 -15.26 -16.43
C ALA A 99 -22.15 -16.07 -17.70
N LEU A 100 -22.32 -17.40 -17.64
CA LEU A 100 -22.09 -18.29 -18.79
C LEU A 100 -23.07 -18.00 -19.92
N ALA A 101 -24.36 -17.80 -19.61
CA ALA A 101 -25.38 -17.44 -20.58
C ALA A 101 -25.03 -16.10 -21.29
N SER A 102 -24.58 -15.10 -20.54
CA SER A 102 -24.21 -13.79 -21.09
C SER A 102 -22.97 -13.86 -21.99
N VAL A 103 -21.97 -14.68 -21.63
CA VAL A 103 -20.78 -14.90 -22.49
C VAL A 103 -21.20 -15.62 -23.77
N ALA A 104 -22.01 -16.69 -23.67
CA ALA A 104 -22.49 -17.46 -24.82
C ALA A 104 -23.28 -16.61 -25.80
N GLU A 105 -23.99 -15.58 -25.32
CA GLU A 105 -24.83 -14.69 -26.14
C GLU A 105 -24.05 -13.77 -27.06
N VAL A 106 -22.78 -13.48 -26.72
CA VAL A 106 -21.93 -12.55 -27.48
C VAL A 106 -20.69 -13.21 -28.08
N ALA A 107 -20.60 -14.54 -28.06
CA ALA A 107 -19.45 -15.30 -28.53
C ALA A 107 -19.84 -16.62 -29.20
N ARG A 108 -18.86 -17.30 -29.84
CA ARG A 108 -18.88 -18.73 -30.04
C ARG A 108 -18.43 -19.37 -28.74
N PHE A 109 -19.24 -20.23 -28.17
CA PHE A 109 -19.05 -20.73 -26.83
C PHE A 109 -19.06 -22.25 -26.82
N THR A 110 -18.04 -22.87 -26.23
CA THR A 110 -17.98 -24.32 -26.03
C THR A 110 -17.74 -24.60 -24.55
N LEU A 111 -18.66 -25.31 -23.93
CA LEU A 111 -18.56 -25.83 -22.57
C LEU A 111 -18.30 -27.33 -22.64
N THR A 112 -17.23 -27.78 -22.04
CA THR A 112 -16.90 -29.21 -21.91
C THR A 112 -16.73 -29.52 -20.44
N THR A 113 -17.56 -30.41 -19.88
CA THR A 113 -17.55 -30.68 -18.44
C THR A 113 -17.83 -32.15 -18.14
N ARG A 114 -17.38 -32.63 -16.98
CA ARG A 114 -17.69 -33.95 -16.45
C ARG A 114 -17.70 -33.91 -14.92
N SER A 115 -18.77 -34.34 -14.30
CA SER A 115 -18.82 -34.62 -12.86
C SER A 115 -18.21 -35.97 -12.52
N ALA A 116 -17.86 -36.19 -11.26
CA ALA A 116 -17.30 -37.47 -10.82
C ALA A 116 -18.29 -38.65 -10.97
N ASP A 117 -19.60 -38.36 -10.91
CA ASP A 117 -20.67 -39.36 -10.97
C ASP A 117 -20.98 -39.79 -12.42
N GLU A 118 -20.41 -39.13 -13.42
CA GLU A 118 -20.62 -39.44 -14.83
C GLU A 118 -19.42 -40.13 -15.46
N ILE A 119 -19.66 -41.15 -16.27
CA ILE A 119 -18.62 -41.89 -17.00
C ILE A 119 -18.12 -41.06 -18.19
N THR A 120 -19.05 -40.40 -18.88
CA THR A 120 -18.79 -39.64 -20.11
C THR A 120 -19.03 -38.15 -19.85
N GLY A 121 -18.07 -37.31 -20.25
CA GLY A 121 -18.26 -35.85 -20.19
C GLY A 121 -19.25 -35.37 -21.25
N THR A 122 -19.76 -34.18 -21.03
CA THR A 122 -20.70 -33.48 -21.92
C THR A 122 -20.01 -32.28 -22.55
N GLN A 123 -20.14 -32.15 -23.87
CA GLN A 123 -19.75 -30.94 -24.61
C GLN A 123 -21.03 -30.27 -25.12
N VAL A 124 -21.15 -28.96 -24.82
CA VAL A 124 -22.25 -28.12 -25.30
C VAL A 124 -21.65 -26.99 -26.11
N GLU A 125 -22.07 -26.86 -27.35
CA GLU A 125 -21.67 -25.77 -28.25
C GLU A 125 -22.82 -24.80 -28.43
N ALA A 126 -22.56 -23.51 -28.33
CA ALA A 126 -23.54 -22.44 -28.49
C ALA A 126 -22.98 -21.31 -29.38
N LEU A 127 -23.85 -20.67 -30.13
CA LEU A 127 -23.54 -19.53 -30.97
C LEU A 127 -24.58 -18.43 -30.73
N GLY A 128 -24.13 -17.28 -30.23
CA GLY A 128 -25.04 -16.15 -29.97
C GLY A 128 -26.16 -16.50 -29.00
N GLY A 129 -25.91 -17.35 -28.01
CA GLY A 129 -26.85 -17.83 -26.99
C GLY A 129 -27.68 -19.05 -27.38
N ALA A 130 -27.67 -19.45 -28.66
CA ALA A 130 -28.41 -20.64 -29.11
C ALA A 130 -27.49 -21.87 -29.02
N ILE A 131 -27.94 -22.93 -28.33
CA ILE A 131 -27.27 -24.22 -28.31
C ILE A 131 -27.39 -24.83 -29.70
N ILE A 132 -26.24 -25.13 -30.35
CA ILE A 132 -26.18 -25.70 -31.69
C ILE A 132 -25.85 -27.19 -31.67
N GLN A 133 -25.11 -27.66 -30.66
CA GLN A 133 -24.73 -29.07 -30.55
C GLN A 133 -24.56 -29.49 -29.10
N VAL A 134 -24.91 -30.73 -28.79
CA VAL A 134 -24.64 -31.40 -27.51
C VAL A 134 -24.14 -32.80 -27.80
N SER A 135 -22.92 -33.10 -27.33
CA SER A 135 -22.26 -34.40 -27.59
C SER A 135 -21.61 -34.95 -26.32
N GLY A 136 -21.43 -36.26 -26.29
CA GLY A 136 -20.63 -36.93 -25.28
C GLY A 136 -19.14 -36.85 -25.66
N VAL A 137 -18.26 -36.66 -24.69
CA VAL A 137 -16.83 -36.53 -24.89
C VAL A 137 -16.04 -37.21 -23.76
N GLY A 138 -14.91 -37.84 -24.10
CA GLY A 138 -13.99 -38.37 -23.08
C GLY A 138 -13.16 -37.27 -22.45
N ARG A 139 -13.29 -37.07 -21.12
CA ARG A 139 -12.45 -36.12 -20.35
C ARG A 139 -12.30 -36.51 -18.89
N ALA A 140 -11.30 -35.95 -18.22
CA ALA A 140 -11.18 -35.98 -16.76
C ALA A 140 -12.29 -35.15 -16.06
N VAL A 141 -12.51 -35.33 -14.77
CA VAL A 141 -13.42 -34.48 -13.98
C VAL A 141 -12.96 -33.02 -14.06
N GLY A 142 -13.92 -32.08 -14.05
CA GLY A 142 -13.68 -30.65 -14.14
C GLY A 142 -14.39 -29.99 -15.31
N THR A 143 -14.05 -28.76 -15.61
CA THR A 143 -14.70 -27.96 -16.66
C THR A 143 -13.69 -27.28 -17.57
N THR A 144 -14.02 -27.15 -18.84
CA THR A 144 -13.29 -26.32 -19.82
C THR A 144 -14.30 -25.45 -20.54
N VAL A 145 -14.08 -24.16 -20.50
CA VAL A 145 -14.84 -23.18 -21.26
C VAL A 145 -13.93 -22.58 -22.32
N LEU A 146 -14.36 -22.65 -23.57
CA LEU A 146 -13.73 -22.03 -24.72
C LEU A 146 -14.66 -20.95 -25.26
N VAL A 147 -14.14 -19.75 -25.38
CA VAL A 147 -14.83 -18.56 -25.89
C VAL A 147 -14.04 -18.08 -27.10
N GLU A 148 -14.70 -18.06 -28.26
CA GLU A 148 -14.11 -17.63 -29.52
C GLU A 148 -14.93 -16.50 -30.12
N ASP A 149 -14.28 -15.62 -30.88
CA ASP A 149 -14.87 -14.48 -31.58
C ASP A 149 -15.80 -13.64 -30.66
N LEU A 150 -15.31 -13.26 -29.49
CA LEU A 150 -16.05 -12.44 -28.52
C LEU A 150 -16.51 -11.14 -29.19
N PHE A 151 -17.79 -10.81 -29.03
CA PHE A 151 -18.47 -9.67 -29.64
C PHE A 151 -18.69 -9.76 -31.15
N PHE A 152 -18.63 -10.95 -31.76
CA PHE A 152 -18.86 -11.14 -33.20
C PHE A 152 -20.19 -10.55 -33.68
N ASN A 153 -21.23 -10.59 -32.83
CA ASN A 153 -22.57 -10.11 -33.11
C ASN A 153 -22.88 -8.72 -32.50
N THR A 154 -21.86 -8.06 -31.92
CA THR A 154 -21.94 -6.72 -31.32
C THR A 154 -20.75 -5.85 -31.73
N PRO A 155 -20.66 -5.47 -33.04
CA PRO A 155 -19.47 -4.81 -33.61
C PRO A 155 -19.18 -3.44 -32.99
N ALA A 156 -20.17 -2.77 -32.42
CA ALA A 156 -19.94 -1.55 -31.67
C ALA A 156 -19.03 -1.80 -30.47
N ARG A 157 -19.26 -2.87 -29.70
CA ARG A 157 -18.40 -3.22 -28.53
C ARG A 157 -17.01 -3.64 -28.93
N LEU A 158 -16.88 -4.42 -30.00
CA LEU A 158 -15.57 -4.81 -30.53
C LEU A 158 -14.70 -3.57 -30.80
N ARG A 159 -15.29 -2.48 -31.33
CA ARG A 159 -14.57 -1.21 -31.58
C ARG A 159 -14.20 -0.44 -30.30
N PHE A 160 -14.86 -0.69 -29.17
CA PHE A 160 -14.55 -0.06 -27.89
C PHE A 160 -13.44 -0.77 -27.12
N LEU A 161 -12.98 -1.96 -27.56
CA LEU A 161 -11.82 -2.59 -26.98
C LEU A 161 -10.59 -1.71 -27.19
N LYS A 162 -9.70 -1.73 -26.20
CA LYS A 162 -8.42 -1.02 -26.27
C LYS A 162 -7.42 -1.77 -27.16
N SER A 163 -6.18 -1.30 -27.22
CA SER A 163 -5.13 -2.02 -27.95
C SER A 163 -4.92 -3.43 -27.37
N ARG A 164 -4.44 -4.34 -28.20
CA ARG A 164 -4.11 -5.71 -27.84
C ARG A 164 -3.30 -5.80 -26.54
N GLU A 165 -2.26 -4.97 -26.45
CA GLU A 165 -1.37 -4.93 -25.29
C GLU A 165 -2.10 -4.45 -24.02
N ALA A 166 -3.06 -3.54 -24.17
CA ALA A 166 -3.87 -3.07 -23.06
C ALA A 166 -4.84 -4.16 -22.57
N GLU A 167 -5.51 -4.88 -23.49
CA GLU A 167 -6.43 -5.97 -23.12
C GLU A 167 -5.66 -7.13 -22.46
N ILE A 168 -4.47 -7.50 -22.95
CA ILE A 168 -3.61 -8.50 -22.31
C ILE A 168 -3.19 -8.03 -20.90
N ARG A 169 -2.81 -6.75 -20.72
CA ARG A 169 -2.47 -6.23 -19.39
C ARG A 169 -3.65 -6.32 -18.42
N PHE A 170 -4.86 -5.98 -18.85
CA PHE A 170 -6.06 -6.13 -18.01
C PHE A 170 -6.31 -7.58 -17.62
N LEU A 171 -6.15 -8.49 -18.57
CA LEU A 171 -6.33 -9.91 -18.34
C LEU A 171 -5.28 -10.46 -17.36
N THR A 172 -3.99 -10.15 -17.60
CA THR A 172 -2.89 -10.52 -16.70
C THR A 172 -3.13 -10.02 -15.28
N ARG A 173 -3.58 -8.77 -15.13
CA ARG A 173 -3.92 -8.20 -13.81
C ARG A 173 -5.01 -9.01 -13.11
N VAL A 174 -6.06 -9.37 -13.81
CA VAL A 174 -7.13 -10.20 -13.23
C VAL A 174 -6.56 -11.53 -12.75
N VAL A 175 -5.83 -12.25 -13.60
CA VAL A 175 -5.22 -13.55 -13.24
C VAL A 175 -4.30 -13.40 -12.02
N TRP A 176 -3.43 -12.39 -11.99
CA TRP A 176 -2.52 -12.16 -10.86
C TRP A 176 -3.23 -11.79 -9.57
N SER A 177 -4.32 -11.02 -9.64
CA SER A 177 -5.11 -10.70 -8.45
C SER A 177 -5.71 -11.95 -7.81
N TYR A 178 -6.22 -12.88 -8.63
CA TYR A 178 -6.72 -14.16 -8.12
C TYR A 178 -5.59 -15.07 -7.66
N ALA A 179 -4.48 -15.16 -8.40
CA ALA A 179 -3.33 -15.97 -7.99
C ALA A 179 -2.73 -15.53 -6.66
N LEU A 180 -2.72 -14.21 -6.37
CA LEU A 180 -2.31 -13.65 -5.08
C LEU A 180 -3.29 -14.01 -3.96
N ALA A 181 -4.59 -13.83 -4.19
CA ALA A 181 -5.61 -14.08 -3.17
C ALA A 181 -5.81 -15.57 -2.86
N TYR A 182 -5.48 -16.43 -3.81
CA TYR A 182 -5.66 -17.89 -3.71
C TYR A 182 -4.34 -18.64 -3.93
N PRO A 183 -3.39 -18.57 -2.98
CA PRO A 183 -2.04 -19.13 -3.14
C PRO A 183 -2.02 -20.65 -3.24
N ARG A 184 -3.01 -21.36 -2.68
CA ARG A 184 -3.12 -22.83 -2.69
C ARG A 184 -3.51 -23.44 -4.04
N ILE A 185 -3.89 -22.59 -5.01
CA ILE A 185 -4.25 -23.06 -6.35
C ILE A 185 -3.03 -22.99 -7.25
N HIS A 186 -2.87 -24.03 -8.07
CA HIS A 186 -1.91 -24.03 -9.16
C HIS A 186 -2.49 -23.25 -10.35
N TRP A 187 -1.85 -22.16 -10.73
CA TRP A 187 -2.27 -21.30 -11.83
C TRP A 187 -1.36 -21.47 -13.03
N LYS A 188 -1.95 -21.69 -14.19
CA LYS A 188 -1.25 -21.66 -15.48
C LYS A 188 -1.85 -20.59 -16.35
N PHE A 189 -1.01 -19.71 -16.88
CA PHE A 189 -1.46 -18.63 -17.75
C PHE A 189 -0.56 -18.53 -18.96
N SER A 190 -1.15 -18.67 -20.14
CA SER A 190 -0.43 -18.59 -21.41
C SER A 190 -1.12 -17.62 -22.37
N VAL A 191 -0.31 -16.86 -23.09
CA VAL A 191 -0.71 -15.95 -24.16
C VAL A 191 0.04 -16.34 -25.41
N GLU A 192 -0.66 -16.60 -26.49
CA GLU A 192 -0.05 -16.97 -27.79
C GLU A 192 1.11 -16.03 -28.15
N GLY A 193 2.29 -16.60 -28.46
CA GLY A 193 3.49 -15.85 -28.79
C GLY A 193 4.22 -15.21 -27.62
N ARG A 194 3.90 -15.58 -26.37
CA ARG A 194 4.62 -15.18 -25.15
C ARG A 194 5.04 -16.40 -24.35
N GLU A 195 5.99 -16.20 -23.44
CA GLU A 195 6.38 -17.20 -22.47
C GLU A 195 5.22 -17.50 -21.50
N ASP A 196 5.02 -18.77 -21.21
CA ASP A 196 3.97 -19.23 -20.31
C ASP A 196 4.33 -18.93 -18.86
N THR A 197 3.34 -18.49 -18.08
CA THR A 197 3.46 -18.30 -16.64
C THR A 197 2.91 -19.53 -15.94
N ASP A 198 3.75 -20.22 -15.19
CA ASP A 198 3.39 -21.36 -14.34
C ASP A 198 3.62 -20.97 -12.87
N LEU A 199 2.54 -20.97 -12.08
CA LEU A 199 2.52 -20.60 -10.66
C LEU A 199 2.03 -21.80 -9.85
N PRO A 200 2.91 -22.73 -9.46
CA PRO A 200 2.54 -23.89 -8.64
C PRO A 200 1.83 -23.49 -7.34
N GLU A 201 1.18 -24.44 -6.69
CA GLU A 201 0.64 -24.23 -5.35
C GLU A 201 1.71 -23.64 -4.44
N ALA A 202 1.37 -22.56 -3.72
CA ALA A 202 2.23 -21.92 -2.73
C ALA A 202 1.71 -22.21 -1.30
N ARG A 203 2.62 -22.34 -0.36
CA ARG A 203 2.30 -22.65 1.05
C ARG A 203 1.51 -21.56 1.72
N ASP A 204 1.82 -20.30 1.37
CA ASP A 204 1.23 -19.10 1.97
C ASP A 204 1.25 -17.91 1.00
N LEU A 205 0.74 -16.79 1.48
CA LEU A 205 0.68 -15.55 0.71
C LEU A 205 2.08 -15.01 0.38
N SER A 206 3.03 -15.10 1.30
CA SER A 206 4.41 -14.61 1.12
C SER A 206 5.12 -15.35 -0.01
N GLU A 207 5.04 -16.66 -0.04
CA GLU A 207 5.65 -17.46 -1.12
C GLU A 207 5.05 -17.07 -2.49
N ARG A 208 3.71 -16.92 -2.59
CA ARG A 208 3.04 -16.45 -3.80
C ARG A 208 3.44 -15.04 -4.19
N TRP A 209 3.55 -14.15 -3.21
CA TRP A 209 3.99 -12.78 -3.41
C TRP A 209 5.40 -12.73 -4.00
N HIS A 210 6.34 -13.50 -3.42
CA HIS A 210 7.72 -13.55 -3.91
C HIS A 210 7.85 -14.06 -5.35
N VAL A 211 7.01 -15.01 -5.75
CA VAL A 211 7.01 -15.51 -7.13
C VAL A 211 6.57 -14.42 -8.10
N LEU A 212 5.57 -13.60 -7.74
CA LEU A 212 5.00 -12.59 -8.63
C LEU A 212 5.74 -11.25 -8.63
N TYR A 213 6.24 -10.82 -7.48
CA TYR A 213 6.89 -9.51 -7.31
C TYR A 213 8.39 -9.57 -7.03
N GLY A 214 8.94 -10.77 -6.90
CA GLY A 214 10.33 -11.00 -6.50
C GLY A 214 10.53 -10.82 -4.99
N ARG A 215 11.63 -11.36 -4.48
CA ARG A 215 12.13 -10.96 -3.16
C ARG A 215 12.66 -9.54 -3.30
N GLY A 216 12.20 -8.63 -2.47
CA GLY A 216 12.72 -7.26 -2.45
C GLY A 216 14.24 -7.27 -2.32
N SER A 217 14.92 -6.30 -2.91
CA SER A 217 16.39 -6.20 -2.95
C SER A 217 17.04 -5.93 -1.58
N SER A 218 16.26 -5.80 -0.51
CA SER A 218 16.71 -5.65 0.86
C SER A 218 16.02 -6.70 1.74
N ASP A 219 16.70 -7.16 2.78
CA ASP A 219 16.22 -8.13 3.79
C ASP A 219 14.93 -7.72 4.54
N GLY A 220 14.12 -6.82 4.02
CA GLY A 220 12.87 -6.32 4.59
C GLY A 220 11.82 -6.01 3.52
N GLY A 221 11.80 -6.76 2.42
CA GLY A 221 11.04 -6.42 1.19
C GLY A 221 9.52 -6.33 1.30
N GLU A 222 8.90 -6.89 2.32
CA GLU A 222 7.44 -6.87 2.52
C GLU A 222 7.08 -6.88 4.01
N ALA A 223 5.89 -6.39 4.32
CA ALA A 223 5.33 -6.47 5.64
C ALA A 223 4.02 -7.29 5.63
N THR A 224 3.91 -8.23 6.55
CA THR A 224 2.66 -8.97 6.76
C THR A 224 1.64 -8.06 7.43
N LEU A 225 0.43 -8.06 6.90
CA LEU A 225 -0.72 -7.38 7.46
C LEU A 225 -1.56 -8.42 8.21
N GLU A 226 -1.82 -8.19 9.49
CA GLU A 226 -2.68 -9.03 10.30
C GLU A 226 -3.32 -8.19 11.40
N HIS A 227 -4.63 -8.10 11.38
CA HIS A 227 -5.39 -7.36 12.39
C HIS A 227 -6.81 -7.89 12.50
N GLU A 228 -7.23 -8.15 13.72
CA GLU A 228 -8.60 -8.59 14.01
C GLU A 228 -9.22 -7.68 15.06
N ALA A 229 -10.39 -7.14 14.78
CA ALA A 229 -11.20 -6.40 15.74
C ALA A 229 -12.67 -6.41 15.35
N ALA A 230 -13.54 -6.62 16.33
CA ALA A 230 -14.98 -6.45 16.24
C ALA A 230 -15.64 -7.20 15.06
N GLY A 231 -15.20 -8.45 14.81
CA GLY A 231 -15.76 -9.34 13.77
C GLY A 231 -15.28 -9.02 12.35
N ILE A 232 -14.22 -8.22 12.22
CA ILE A 232 -13.54 -7.99 10.94
C ILE A 232 -12.11 -8.50 11.10
N HIS A 233 -11.69 -9.37 10.20
CA HIS A 233 -10.33 -9.88 10.13
C HIS A 233 -9.66 -9.36 8.85
N VAL A 234 -8.52 -8.70 8.99
CA VAL A 234 -7.75 -8.12 7.89
C VAL A 234 -6.39 -8.79 7.84
N THR A 235 -6.12 -9.47 6.74
CA THR A 235 -4.82 -10.11 6.48
C THR A 235 -4.26 -9.65 5.15
N GLY A 236 -2.97 -9.88 4.91
CA GLY A 236 -2.38 -9.54 3.63
C GLY A 236 -0.89 -9.29 3.65
N ILE A 237 -0.42 -8.68 2.58
CA ILE A 237 1.00 -8.31 2.39
C ILE A 237 1.08 -6.91 1.82
N LEU A 238 1.97 -6.12 2.38
CA LEU A 238 2.31 -4.78 1.93
C LEU A 238 3.77 -4.76 1.44
N GLY A 239 3.99 -4.26 0.24
CA GLY A 239 5.32 -4.13 -0.33
C GLY A 239 6.16 -3.03 0.35
N ALA A 240 7.47 -3.10 0.21
CA ALA A 240 8.36 -2.05 0.70
C ALA A 240 8.03 -0.67 0.09
N PRO A 241 8.21 0.42 0.84
CA PRO A 241 7.96 1.77 0.33
C PRO A 241 8.65 2.09 -1.01
N GLU A 242 9.88 1.57 -1.21
CA GLU A 242 10.68 1.77 -2.42
C GLU A 242 10.05 1.08 -3.66
N GLN A 243 9.22 0.08 -3.43
CA GLN A 243 8.50 -0.64 -4.49
C GLN A 243 7.23 0.09 -4.97
N ALA A 244 6.87 1.22 -4.35
CA ALA A 244 5.68 1.99 -4.71
C ALA A 244 5.68 2.40 -6.19
N ARG A 245 4.52 2.30 -6.84
CA ARG A 245 4.32 2.52 -8.27
C ARG A 245 3.50 3.79 -8.52
N ALA A 246 3.59 4.33 -9.73
CA ALA A 246 2.76 5.45 -10.16
C ALA A 246 1.28 5.06 -10.42
N SER A 247 0.98 3.77 -10.53
CA SER A 247 -0.35 3.22 -10.81
C SER A 247 -0.87 2.41 -9.63
N ARG A 248 -2.20 2.45 -9.41
CA ARG A 248 -2.93 1.59 -8.45
C ARG A 248 -3.07 0.13 -8.92
N ASP A 249 -2.54 -0.21 -10.08
CA ASP A 249 -2.71 -1.51 -10.74
C ASP A 249 -2.16 -2.70 -9.96
N HIS A 250 -1.28 -2.44 -9.01
CA HIS A 250 -0.64 -3.43 -8.15
C HIS A 250 -1.25 -3.50 -6.74
N GLN A 251 -2.46 -2.97 -6.57
CA GLN A 251 -3.24 -3.13 -5.35
C GLN A 251 -4.34 -4.14 -5.58
N THR A 252 -4.33 -5.22 -4.82
CA THR A 252 -5.35 -6.26 -4.84
C THR A 252 -6.10 -6.24 -3.51
N PHE A 253 -7.40 -6.10 -3.59
CA PHE A 253 -8.30 -6.14 -2.43
C PHE A 253 -9.28 -7.28 -2.60
N ALA A 254 -9.46 -8.09 -1.57
CA ALA A 254 -10.51 -9.11 -1.55
C ALA A 254 -11.37 -8.96 -0.29
N VAL A 255 -12.67 -9.12 -0.44
CA VAL A 255 -13.65 -9.12 0.65
C VAL A 255 -14.40 -10.43 0.60
N ASN A 256 -14.32 -11.21 1.68
CA ASN A 256 -14.88 -12.57 1.76
C ASN A 256 -14.48 -13.43 0.53
N GLY A 257 -13.21 -13.37 0.13
CA GLY A 257 -12.66 -14.07 -1.04
C GLY A 257 -12.91 -13.38 -2.38
N ARG A 258 -13.83 -12.43 -2.49
CA ARG A 258 -14.16 -11.73 -3.74
C ARG A 258 -13.19 -10.59 -4.03
N ILE A 259 -12.56 -10.59 -5.19
CA ILE A 259 -11.70 -9.49 -5.64
C ILE A 259 -12.55 -8.26 -5.97
N VAL A 260 -12.26 -7.15 -5.30
CA VAL A 260 -13.01 -5.90 -5.40
C VAL A 260 -12.11 -4.71 -5.75
N SER A 261 -12.69 -3.71 -6.39
CA SER A 261 -12.11 -2.39 -6.54
C SER A 261 -12.70 -1.48 -5.47
N SER A 262 -11.88 -1.03 -4.53
CA SER A 262 -12.33 -0.16 -3.44
C SER A 262 -11.38 1.03 -3.30
N PRO A 263 -11.83 2.22 -3.72
CA PRO A 263 -11.08 3.46 -3.48
C PRO A 263 -10.80 3.69 -2.00
N THR A 264 -11.74 3.31 -1.14
CA THR A 264 -11.64 3.44 0.33
C THR A 264 -10.54 2.57 0.90
N LEU A 265 -10.45 1.28 0.50
CA LEU A 265 -9.36 0.39 0.93
C LEU A 265 -8.01 0.89 0.41
N GLY A 266 -7.96 1.35 -0.85
CA GLY A 266 -6.76 1.94 -1.43
C GLY A 266 -6.28 3.19 -0.70
N ALA A 267 -7.21 4.06 -0.30
CA ALA A 267 -6.89 5.25 0.50
C ALA A 267 -6.45 4.88 1.92
N ALA A 268 -7.08 3.88 2.56
CA ALA A 268 -6.71 3.41 3.88
C ALA A 268 -5.28 2.85 3.91
N VAL A 269 -4.93 1.97 2.96
CA VAL A 269 -3.57 1.45 2.80
C VAL A 269 -2.59 2.58 2.56
N ARG A 270 -2.91 3.50 1.63
CA ARG A 270 -2.07 4.65 1.32
C ARG A 270 -1.78 5.52 2.54
N GLN A 271 -2.80 5.80 3.37
CA GLN A 271 -2.64 6.54 4.63
C GLN A 271 -1.82 5.76 5.66
N GLY A 272 -1.93 4.42 5.69
CA GLY A 272 -1.12 3.56 6.56
C GLY A 272 0.38 3.65 6.28
N TYR A 273 0.78 3.90 5.03
CA TYR A 273 2.18 4.21 4.69
C TYR A 273 2.60 5.62 5.13
N GLY A 274 1.64 6.51 5.38
CA GLY A 274 1.95 7.88 5.76
C GLY A 274 2.90 8.56 4.78
N ASN A 275 4.00 9.08 5.29
CA ASN A 275 5.02 9.79 4.51
C ASN A 275 6.13 8.86 3.95
N LEU A 276 6.01 7.53 4.11
CA LEU A 276 6.99 6.58 3.58
C LEU A 276 6.98 6.52 2.04
N ILE A 277 5.90 6.94 1.41
CA ILE A 277 5.76 6.96 -0.06
C ILE A 277 5.33 8.35 -0.54
N ALA A 278 5.84 8.77 -1.69
CA ALA A 278 5.51 10.05 -2.30
C ALA A 278 4.01 10.19 -2.62
N GLY A 279 3.49 11.42 -2.67
CA GLY A 279 2.06 11.73 -2.81
C GLY A 279 1.40 11.17 -4.06
N ASP A 280 2.16 10.98 -5.13
CA ASP A 280 1.75 10.46 -6.44
C ASP A 280 2.01 8.94 -6.61
N ARG A 281 2.52 8.26 -5.55
CA ARG A 281 2.84 6.83 -5.58
C ARG A 281 1.83 6.00 -4.81
N TYR A 282 1.68 4.75 -5.24
CA TYR A 282 0.80 3.74 -4.64
C TYR A 282 1.62 2.52 -4.24
N PRO A 283 1.47 2.02 -3.01
CA PRO A 283 2.18 0.84 -2.57
C PRO A 283 1.70 -0.41 -3.30
N LEU A 284 2.56 -1.39 -3.45
CA LEU A 284 2.14 -2.76 -3.73
C LEU A 284 1.35 -3.26 -2.53
N ALA A 285 0.17 -3.83 -2.73
CA ALA A 285 -0.66 -4.30 -1.63
C ALA A 285 -1.54 -5.48 -2.03
N LEU A 286 -1.60 -6.47 -1.15
CA LEU A 286 -2.63 -7.48 -1.09
C LEU A 286 -3.33 -7.33 0.26
N VAL A 287 -4.63 -7.05 0.26
CA VAL A 287 -5.43 -6.93 1.49
C VAL A 287 -6.65 -7.82 1.36
N LEU A 288 -6.75 -8.77 2.25
CA LEU A 288 -7.87 -9.71 2.39
C LEU A 288 -8.67 -9.29 3.61
N VAL A 289 -9.97 -9.08 3.43
CA VAL A 289 -10.90 -8.69 4.48
C VAL A 289 -11.94 -9.78 4.64
N GLU A 290 -11.99 -10.38 5.80
CA GLU A 290 -13.06 -11.26 6.22
C GLU A 290 -13.99 -10.51 7.16
N ILE A 291 -15.26 -10.44 6.81
CA ILE A 291 -16.29 -9.67 7.52
C ILE A 291 -17.62 -10.39 7.40
N ASP A 292 -18.51 -10.20 8.39
CA ASP A 292 -19.86 -10.75 8.33
C ASP A 292 -20.55 -10.32 7.02
N PRO A 293 -21.03 -11.28 6.20
CA PRO A 293 -21.74 -10.98 4.95
C PRO A 293 -22.91 -9.99 5.12
N GLU A 294 -23.59 -9.96 6.25
CA GLU A 294 -24.70 -9.03 6.52
C GLU A 294 -24.24 -7.55 6.64
N LEU A 295 -22.94 -7.31 6.79
CA LEU A 295 -22.34 -5.96 6.85
C LEU A 295 -21.82 -5.46 5.49
N VAL A 296 -21.95 -6.28 4.43
CA VAL A 296 -21.45 -5.96 3.08
C VAL A 296 -22.53 -6.14 2.04
N ASP A 297 -22.88 -5.09 1.33
CA ASP A 297 -23.72 -5.20 0.13
C ASP A 297 -22.85 -5.48 -1.10
N VAL A 298 -22.93 -6.67 -1.63
CA VAL A 298 -22.21 -7.13 -2.83
C VAL A 298 -23.01 -6.90 -4.12
N ASN A 299 -24.27 -6.45 -4.03
CA ASN A 299 -25.15 -6.25 -5.18
C ASN A 299 -25.20 -4.79 -5.66
N VAL A 300 -24.09 -4.09 -5.62
CA VAL A 300 -24.01 -2.66 -5.98
C VAL A 300 -23.80 -2.44 -7.48
N HIS A 301 -22.99 -3.29 -8.13
CA HIS A 301 -22.63 -3.15 -9.54
C HIS A 301 -22.86 -4.45 -10.32
N PRO A 302 -23.31 -4.41 -11.60
CA PRO A 302 -23.53 -5.60 -12.42
C PRO A 302 -22.32 -6.53 -12.49
N THR A 303 -21.11 -5.99 -12.61
CA THR A 303 -19.84 -6.76 -12.67
C THR A 303 -19.27 -7.09 -11.30
N LYS A 304 -19.98 -6.80 -10.20
CA LYS A 304 -19.57 -7.10 -8.82
C LYS A 304 -18.16 -6.60 -8.44
N ARG A 305 -17.69 -5.56 -9.12
CA ARG A 305 -16.36 -4.98 -8.86
C ARG A 305 -16.36 -4.07 -7.65
N GLU A 306 -17.51 -3.53 -7.27
CA GLU A 306 -17.68 -2.63 -6.14
C GLU A 306 -18.55 -3.28 -5.09
N VAL A 307 -18.23 -3.06 -3.84
CA VAL A 307 -19.01 -3.46 -2.67
C VAL A 307 -19.25 -2.24 -1.80
N ARG A 308 -20.39 -2.19 -1.13
CA ARG A 308 -20.68 -1.18 -0.12
C ARG A 308 -20.63 -1.80 1.26
N PHE A 309 -19.96 -1.12 2.16
CA PHE A 309 -19.89 -1.54 3.55
C PHE A 309 -20.91 -0.74 4.37
N ARG A 310 -21.56 -1.41 5.30
CA ARG A 310 -22.50 -0.76 6.23
C ARG A 310 -21.81 0.31 7.08
N ASP A 311 -20.56 0.07 7.49
CA ASP A 311 -19.70 1.02 8.21
C ASP A 311 -18.34 1.13 7.50
N GLU A 312 -18.31 1.92 6.43
CA GLU A 312 -17.12 2.15 5.62
C GLU A 312 -16.02 2.89 6.41
N ALA A 313 -16.41 3.81 7.30
CA ALA A 313 -15.46 4.55 8.13
C ALA A 313 -14.73 3.64 9.12
N ARG A 314 -15.41 2.65 9.68
CA ARG A 314 -14.82 1.64 10.58
C ARG A 314 -13.81 0.78 9.83
N LEU A 315 -14.19 0.24 8.68
CA LEU A 315 -13.29 -0.57 7.85
C LEU A 315 -12.04 0.24 7.43
N PHE A 316 -12.25 1.48 7.02
CA PHE A 316 -11.14 2.40 6.69
C PHE A 316 -10.15 2.54 7.85
N ARG A 317 -10.64 2.84 9.06
CA ARG A 317 -9.77 2.99 10.25
C ARG A 317 -9.03 1.69 10.59
N MET A 318 -9.68 0.54 10.44
CA MET A 318 -9.06 -0.76 10.71
C MET A 318 -7.94 -1.06 9.72
N VAL A 319 -8.19 -0.96 8.42
CA VAL A 319 -7.20 -1.23 7.39
C VAL A 319 -6.04 -0.23 7.48
N ARG A 320 -6.32 1.05 7.73
CA ARG A 320 -5.30 2.06 7.96
C ARG A 320 -4.44 1.71 9.17
N GLY A 321 -5.06 1.42 10.32
CA GLY A 321 -4.34 1.07 11.55
C GLY A 321 -3.49 -0.20 11.40
N ALA A 322 -4.02 -1.23 10.73
CA ALA A 322 -3.27 -2.43 10.40
C ALA A 322 -2.04 -2.14 9.53
N ALA A 323 -2.22 -1.31 8.50
CA ALA A 323 -1.12 -0.89 7.62
C ALA A 323 -0.09 -0.02 8.36
N GLU A 324 -0.51 0.90 9.24
CA GLU A 324 0.39 1.67 10.10
C GLU A 324 1.23 0.77 11.01
N ILE A 325 0.61 -0.24 11.63
CA ILE A 325 1.31 -1.20 12.50
C ILE A 325 2.32 -2.02 11.69
N ALA A 326 1.91 -2.51 10.52
CA ALA A 326 2.78 -3.28 9.63
C ALA A 326 3.98 -2.45 9.17
N MET A 327 3.77 -1.18 8.83
CA MET A 327 4.85 -0.28 8.40
C MET A 327 5.77 0.14 9.54
N ARG A 328 5.30 0.22 10.79
CA ARG A 328 6.17 0.45 11.96
C ARG A 328 7.15 -0.70 12.22
N ARG A 329 6.74 -1.92 11.90
CA ARG A 329 7.61 -3.12 11.98
C ARG A 329 8.57 -3.22 10.80
N TYR A 330 8.32 -2.44 9.75
CA TYR A 330 9.19 -2.36 8.60
C TYR A 330 10.42 -1.51 8.96
N VAL A 331 11.40 -2.18 9.54
CA VAL A 331 12.77 -1.67 9.64
C VAL A 331 13.49 -2.25 8.44
N PRO A 332 14.00 -1.42 7.49
CA PRO A 332 14.87 -1.95 6.43
C PRO A 332 16.01 -2.69 7.13
N VAL A 333 16.16 -3.99 6.84
CA VAL A 333 17.21 -4.81 7.45
C VAL A 333 18.56 -4.24 7.10
N GLY A 334 19.18 -3.60 8.07
CA GLY A 334 20.44 -2.90 8.03
C GLY A 334 20.65 -2.14 9.33
N ILE A 335 19.59 -1.96 10.13
CA ILE A 335 19.64 -1.47 11.50
C ILE A 335 19.03 -2.58 12.37
N ALA A 336 19.73 -3.70 12.52
CA ALA A 336 19.44 -4.62 13.59
C ALA A 336 19.83 -3.89 14.87
N LEU A 337 18.84 -3.43 15.62
CA LEU A 337 19.05 -3.08 17.02
C LEU A 337 19.59 -4.35 17.70
N PRO A 338 20.69 -4.31 18.44
CA PRO A 338 21.10 -5.44 19.24
C PRO A 338 19.96 -5.73 20.22
N GLU A 339 19.38 -6.94 20.14
CA GLU A 339 18.54 -7.45 21.22
C GLU A 339 19.37 -7.39 22.50
N SER A 340 18.93 -6.59 23.45
CA SER A 340 19.55 -6.55 24.78
C SER A 340 19.45 -7.96 25.39
N PRO A 341 20.56 -8.64 25.71
CA PRO A 341 20.51 -9.94 26.33
C PRO A 341 19.94 -9.78 27.75
N GLY A 342 18.72 -10.29 27.96
CA GLY A 342 18.24 -10.77 29.24
C GLY A 342 18.17 -9.76 30.39
N ALA A 343 17.17 -8.89 30.40
CA ALA A 343 16.68 -8.33 31.65
C ALA A 343 15.61 -9.25 32.23
N GLU A 344 16.00 -10.19 33.08
CA GLU A 344 15.09 -10.86 34.00
C GLU A 344 14.38 -9.80 34.85
N ARG A 345 13.07 -9.73 34.74
CA ARG A 345 12.23 -8.90 35.59
C ARG A 345 12.12 -9.58 36.97
N PRO A 346 12.62 -8.97 38.08
CA PRO A 346 12.23 -9.40 39.40
C PRO A 346 10.79 -8.94 39.65
N ALA A 347 9.91 -9.91 39.97
CA ALA A 347 8.58 -9.64 40.48
C ALA A 347 8.66 -9.05 41.91
N GLY A 348 7.97 -7.93 42.10
CA GLY A 348 7.58 -7.51 43.44
C GLY A 348 7.85 -6.05 43.78
N SER A 349 6.76 -5.41 44.12
CA SER A 349 6.61 -4.23 44.96
C SER A 349 6.11 -2.94 44.26
N ALA A 350 4.81 -2.71 44.42
CA ALA A 350 4.18 -1.42 44.28
C ALA A 350 4.58 -0.54 45.47
N ALA A 351 5.26 0.58 45.18
CA ALA A 351 5.36 1.67 46.12
C ALA A 351 5.37 3.00 45.34
N ALA A 352 4.48 3.87 45.75
CA ALA A 352 4.28 5.20 45.24
C ALA A 352 5.57 6.05 45.24
N TYR A 353 5.81 6.79 44.14
CA TYR A 353 6.91 7.73 44.10
C TYR A 353 6.41 9.13 43.75
N ALA A 354 6.71 10.07 44.65
CA ALA A 354 6.47 11.50 44.48
C ALA A 354 7.58 12.14 43.63
N PRO A 355 7.32 13.24 42.91
CA PRO A 355 8.30 13.82 41.98
C PRO A 355 9.39 14.62 42.71
N GLY A 356 10.63 14.29 42.43
CA GLY A 356 11.84 15.06 42.81
C GLY A 356 12.59 15.52 41.55
N PRO A 357 13.46 16.53 41.63
CA PRO A 357 13.89 17.35 40.50
C PRO A 357 14.81 16.63 39.51
N ALA A 358 14.71 17.07 38.26
CA ALA A 358 15.46 16.60 37.10
C ALA A 358 16.96 16.47 37.35
N ARG A 359 17.50 15.33 37.02
CA ARG A 359 18.93 15.12 36.79
C ARG A 359 19.15 14.54 35.40
N GLU A 360 20.01 15.22 34.67
CA GLU A 360 20.62 14.85 33.41
C GLU A 360 21.12 13.40 33.43
N SER A 361 20.56 12.53 32.60
CA SER A 361 21.16 11.28 32.16
C SER A 361 20.38 10.70 30.96
N ALA A 362 20.60 11.31 29.80
CA ALA A 362 20.07 10.83 28.53
C ALA A 362 21.17 10.85 27.45
N VAL A 363 22.32 10.26 27.70
CA VAL A 363 23.44 10.20 26.73
C VAL A 363 23.96 8.77 26.47
N GLU A 364 23.49 7.75 27.21
CA GLU A 364 24.07 6.40 27.08
C GLU A 364 23.45 5.53 25.97
N GLY A 365 22.32 5.92 25.37
CA GLY A 365 21.65 5.13 24.31
C GLY A 365 22.13 5.41 22.89
N GLU A 366 22.54 6.64 22.61
CA GLU A 366 22.84 7.09 21.24
C GLU A 366 24.23 6.63 20.75
N GLY A 367 25.24 6.62 21.63
CA GLY A 367 26.58 6.14 21.31
C GLY A 367 26.66 4.67 20.95
N ALA A 368 25.83 3.83 21.59
CA ALA A 368 25.80 2.39 21.33
C ALA A 368 25.21 2.05 19.94
N LEU A 369 24.22 2.79 19.49
CA LEU A 369 23.62 2.62 18.16
C LEU A 369 24.61 3.00 17.06
N MET A 370 25.34 4.08 17.26
CA MET A 370 26.37 4.56 16.32
C MET A 370 27.56 3.61 16.25
N LEU A 371 27.99 3.05 17.37
CA LEU A 371 29.09 2.07 17.41
C LEU A 371 28.73 0.78 16.64
N ALA A 372 27.48 0.31 16.75
CA ALA A 372 26.98 -0.86 16.01
C ALA A 372 26.91 -0.65 14.50
N LEU A 373 26.62 0.58 14.05
CA LEU A 373 26.55 0.93 12.63
C LEU A 373 27.93 1.02 11.97
N TYR A 374 28.98 1.32 12.75
CA TYR A 374 30.29 1.72 12.21
C TYR A 374 31.49 0.85 12.63
N ALA A 375 31.29 -0.17 13.46
CA ALA A 375 32.37 -1.08 13.83
C ALA A 375 32.95 -1.81 12.60
N PRO A 376 34.28 -1.77 12.38
CA PRO A 376 34.89 -2.49 11.26
C PRO A 376 34.72 -4.01 11.42
N PRO A 377 34.52 -4.77 10.33
CA PRO A 377 34.46 -6.22 10.40
C PRO A 377 35.84 -6.77 10.81
N GLY A 378 35.96 -7.39 12.00
CA GLY A 378 37.18 -8.05 12.45
C GLY A 378 37.72 -7.63 13.82
N ALA A 379 36.99 -6.86 14.61
CA ALA A 379 37.37 -6.66 16.02
C ALA A 379 36.91 -7.90 16.82
N ASP A 380 37.83 -8.85 16.98
CA ASP A 380 37.63 -10.03 17.85
C ASP A 380 37.36 -9.59 19.30
N GLU A 381 36.29 -10.08 19.88
CA GLU A 381 35.87 -9.90 21.29
C GLU A 381 36.87 -10.49 22.31
N ALA A 382 37.99 -11.03 21.84
CA ALA A 382 38.98 -11.73 22.69
C ALA A 382 40.09 -10.83 23.24
N ALA A 383 40.19 -9.54 22.87
CA ALA A 383 41.34 -8.69 23.22
C ALA A 383 41.11 -7.70 24.39
N VAL A 384 39.95 -7.77 25.08
CA VAL A 384 39.62 -6.78 26.15
C VAL A 384 39.74 -7.36 27.58
N ARG A 385 40.24 -8.55 27.74
CA ARG A 385 40.48 -9.12 29.08
C ARG A 385 41.98 -9.38 29.30
N ASP A 386 42.75 -8.42 29.44
CA ASP A 386 43.98 -8.38 30.25
C ASP A 386 44.82 -7.14 29.90
N ARG A 387 44.61 -6.02 30.54
CA ARG A 387 45.64 -5.01 30.79
C ARG A 387 45.31 -4.24 32.06
N ASP A 388 46.21 -4.43 32.95
CA ASP A 388 46.43 -3.89 34.27
C ASP A 388 46.12 -2.40 34.46
N GLN A 389 45.68 -2.05 35.67
CA GLN A 389 45.41 -0.73 36.18
C GLN A 389 46.72 0.09 36.22
N GLY A 390 46.80 1.13 35.44
CA GLY A 390 47.86 2.10 35.52
C GLY A 390 47.66 3.26 34.54
N ASP A 391 47.23 4.41 35.08
CA ASP A 391 47.40 5.76 34.54
C ASP A 391 47.49 5.93 33.01
N LEU A 392 46.37 6.34 32.41
CA LEU A 392 46.34 7.21 31.22
C LEU A 392 44.87 7.61 30.95
N ARG A 393 44.36 8.61 31.68
CA ARG A 393 43.26 9.44 31.22
C ARG A 393 43.79 10.39 30.12
N GLU A 394 44.19 9.84 29.01
CA GLU A 394 44.31 10.58 27.76
C GLU A 394 43.12 10.20 26.88
N SER A 395 42.35 11.21 26.52
CA SER A 395 41.19 11.21 25.67
C SER A 395 41.21 10.14 24.55
N LEU A 396 40.52 9.04 24.73
CA LEU A 396 40.05 8.24 23.60
C LEU A 396 38.94 9.06 22.94
N SER A 397 39.30 9.96 22.01
CA SER A 397 38.37 10.46 21.03
C SER A 397 37.84 9.25 20.25
N GLU A 398 36.57 8.94 20.40
CA GLU A 398 35.88 7.97 19.53
C GLU A 398 36.25 8.26 18.08
N PRO A 399 36.52 7.26 17.24
CA PRO A 399 36.82 7.48 15.84
C PRO A 399 35.69 8.26 15.21
N GLU A 400 35.89 9.54 14.96
CA GLU A 400 34.90 10.40 14.30
C GLU A 400 34.61 9.81 12.92
N ILE A 401 33.38 9.33 12.76
CA ILE A 401 32.90 8.84 11.48
C ILE A 401 32.83 10.01 10.51
N PRO A 402 33.53 9.96 9.39
CA PRO A 402 33.57 11.07 8.47
C PRO A 402 32.18 11.21 7.77
N ILE A 403 31.55 12.36 7.96
CA ILE A 403 30.35 12.75 7.21
C ILE A 403 30.77 13.80 6.19
N TRP A 404 30.73 13.42 4.92
CA TRP A 404 31.04 14.31 3.81
C TRP A 404 29.80 15.03 3.32
N GLN A 405 29.91 16.30 2.95
CA GLN A 405 28.88 17.04 2.25
C GLN A 405 29.21 17.10 0.77
N LEU A 406 28.27 16.68 -0.08
CA LEU A 406 28.40 16.66 -1.54
C LEU A 406 27.48 17.71 -2.16
N HIS A 407 28.07 18.64 -2.92
CA HIS A 407 27.35 19.70 -3.64
C HIS A 407 26.37 20.49 -2.75
N GLU A 408 26.73 20.71 -1.47
CA GLU A 408 25.91 21.49 -0.53
C GLU A 408 24.45 21.00 -0.44
N ARG A 409 24.26 19.72 -0.75
CA ARG A 409 22.93 19.11 -0.87
C ARG A 409 22.83 17.76 -0.18
N TYR A 410 23.81 16.90 -0.31
CA TYR A 410 23.79 15.55 0.23
C TYR A 410 24.86 15.36 1.29
N LEU A 411 24.52 14.61 2.35
CA LEU A 411 25.49 14.09 3.32
C LEU A 411 25.76 12.63 3.01
N LEU A 412 27.03 12.24 3.01
CA LEU A 412 27.47 10.88 2.75
C LEU A 412 28.17 10.36 3.99
N ALA A 413 27.79 9.19 4.46
CA ALA A 413 28.45 8.52 5.57
C ALA A 413 28.65 7.03 5.27
N PRO A 414 29.84 6.47 5.58
CA PRO A 414 30.04 5.04 5.49
C PRO A 414 29.21 4.32 6.56
N ILE A 415 28.63 3.18 6.19
CA ILE A 415 27.90 2.31 7.10
C ILE A 415 28.38 0.87 6.94
N ARG A 416 28.07 0.00 7.91
CA ARG A 416 28.39 -1.42 7.81
C ARG A 416 27.73 -2.02 6.56
N GLY A 417 28.54 -2.39 5.57
CA GLY A 417 28.09 -2.99 4.30
C GLY A 417 27.69 -2.00 3.22
N GLY A 418 28.12 -0.72 3.28
CA GLY A 418 27.88 0.23 2.19
C GLY A 418 28.04 1.71 2.55
N LEU A 419 27.24 2.52 1.91
CA LEU A 419 27.21 3.98 2.05
C LEU A 419 25.76 4.43 2.22
N VAL A 420 25.52 5.38 3.13
CA VAL A 420 24.25 6.12 3.21
C VAL A 420 24.43 7.50 2.60
N VAL A 421 23.46 7.92 1.80
CA VAL A 421 23.37 9.26 1.19
C VAL A 421 22.10 9.91 1.70
N VAL A 422 22.23 11.01 2.45
CA VAL A 422 21.12 11.76 3.08
C VAL A 422 20.90 13.05 2.31
N ASP A 423 19.64 13.36 1.94
CA ASP A 423 19.27 14.69 1.43
C ASP A 423 19.16 15.65 2.61
N GLN A 424 20.04 16.67 2.64
CA GLN A 424 20.16 17.65 3.72
C GLN A 424 18.85 18.40 4.00
N HIS A 425 18.14 18.79 2.94
CA HIS A 425 16.89 19.55 3.06
C HIS A 425 15.76 18.66 3.58
N ALA A 426 15.53 17.51 2.95
CA ALA A 426 14.50 16.57 3.33
C ALA A 426 14.71 16.02 4.76
N ALA A 427 15.96 15.78 5.15
CA ALA A 427 16.31 15.37 6.51
C ALA A 427 15.95 16.44 7.55
N HIS A 428 16.30 17.70 7.29
CA HIS A 428 16.00 18.79 8.22
C HIS A 428 14.50 19.08 8.29
N GLU A 429 13.80 19.01 7.15
CA GLU A 429 12.33 19.13 7.09
C GLU A 429 11.66 18.05 7.96
N ARG A 430 12.15 16.80 7.90
CA ARG A 430 11.65 15.70 8.73
C ARG A 430 11.84 15.95 10.22
N ILE A 431 13.02 16.39 10.62
CA ILE A 431 13.34 16.69 12.02
C ILE A 431 12.40 17.78 12.54
N LEU A 432 12.34 18.92 11.84
CA LEU A 432 11.50 20.05 12.25
C LEU A 432 10.01 19.70 12.31
N TYR A 433 9.54 18.86 11.40
CA TYR A 433 8.15 18.40 11.41
C TYR A 433 7.84 17.57 12.66
N GLU A 434 8.67 16.62 13.05
CA GLU A 434 8.42 15.81 14.24
C GLU A 434 8.49 16.64 15.52
N GLU A 435 9.43 17.57 15.62
CA GLU A 435 9.57 18.46 16.77
C GLU A 435 8.39 19.45 16.86
N ALA A 436 7.96 20.02 15.73
CA ALA A 436 6.77 20.87 15.68
C ALA A 436 5.51 20.09 16.07
N ARG A 437 5.37 18.88 15.56
CA ARG A 437 4.26 17.99 15.90
C ARG A 437 4.25 17.63 17.39
N ALA A 438 5.39 17.29 17.96
CA ALA A 438 5.52 17.02 19.40
C ALA A 438 5.10 18.23 20.24
N SER A 439 5.50 19.44 19.84
CA SER A 439 5.11 20.69 20.51
C SER A 439 3.62 20.97 20.41
N LEU A 440 2.99 20.72 19.25
CA LEU A 440 1.57 20.98 19.03
C LEU A 440 0.66 19.99 19.78
N PHE A 441 1.04 18.72 19.88
CA PHE A 441 0.22 17.68 20.52
C PHE A 441 0.59 17.37 21.97
N GLY A 442 1.83 17.62 22.39
CA GLY A 442 2.38 17.13 23.67
C GLY A 442 2.74 18.20 24.71
N GLY A 443 2.83 19.45 24.34
CA GLY A 443 3.24 20.50 25.29
C GLY A 443 3.66 21.80 24.63
N ALA A 444 4.18 22.75 25.42
CA ALA A 444 4.73 24.00 24.88
C ALA A 444 6.13 23.77 24.30
N GLY A 445 6.33 24.14 23.04
CA GLY A 445 7.66 24.24 22.45
C GLY A 445 8.56 25.25 23.14
N SER A 446 9.86 25.04 23.06
CA SER A 446 10.83 26.00 23.60
C SER A 446 10.82 27.28 22.76
N SER A 447 10.73 28.43 23.42
CA SER A 447 10.77 29.76 22.80
C SER A 447 12.12 30.42 23.05
N GLN A 448 12.69 31.00 22.02
CA GLN A 448 13.86 31.88 22.11
C GLN A 448 13.39 33.32 22.08
N ALA A 449 13.62 34.06 23.17
CA ALA A 449 13.31 35.50 23.24
C ALA A 449 14.25 36.27 22.31
N LEU A 450 13.68 37.17 21.52
CA LEU A 450 14.46 38.06 20.66
C LEU A 450 15.00 39.26 21.49
N LEU A 451 16.24 39.63 21.22
CA LEU A 451 16.85 40.77 21.88
C LEU A 451 16.08 42.08 21.60
N PHE A 452 15.58 42.21 20.38
CA PHE A 452 14.69 43.29 19.95
C PHE A 452 13.46 42.68 19.28
N PRO A 453 12.22 43.13 19.68
CA PRO A 453 11.03 42.68 19.01
C PRO A 453 11.05 43.00 17.49
N ARG A 454 10.67 42.04 16.67
CA ARG A 454 10.53 42.23 15.22
C ARG A 454 9.09 42.61 14.90
N VAL A 455 8.92 43.76 14.23
CA VAL A 455 7.61 44.17 13.73
C VAL A 455 7.41 43.60 12.35
N VAL A 456 6.31 42.87 12.16
CA VAL A 456 5.92 42.21 10.90
C VAL A 456 4.59 42.78 10.44
N ASP A 457 4.56 43.29 9.20
CA ASP A 457 3.32 43.71 8.57
C ASP A 457 2.54 42.50 8.06
N LEU A 458 1.25 42.45 8.37
CA LEU A 458 0.34 41.39 7.92
C LEU A 458 -0.77 41.96 7.05
N THR A 459 -1.19 41.19 6.07
CA THR A 459 -2.41 41.44 5.30
C THR A 459 -3.63 41.13 6.15
N PRO A 460 -4.82 41.66 5.84
CA PRO A 460 -6.04 41.37 6.62
C PRO A 460 -6.33 39.87 6.77
N PRO A 461 -6.22 39.01 5.69
CA PRO A 461 -6.37 37.55 5.86
C PRO A 461 -5.34 36.93 6.80
N GLU A 462 -4.08 37.37 6.74
CA GLU A 462 -3.02 36.85 7.61
C GLU A 462 -3.24 37.25 9.06
N LEU A 463 -3.85 38.43 9.33
CA LEU A 463 -4.20 38.86 10.66
C LEU A 463 -5.33 38.00 11.23
N ASP A 464 -6.37 37.72 10.44
CA ASP A 464 -7.45 36.83 10.83
C ASP A 464 -6.91 35.41 11.10
N ALA A 465 -6.00 34.93 10.27
CA ALA A 465 -5.29 33.66 10.45
C ALA A 465 -4.47 33.66 11.77
N LEU A 466 -3.76 34.73 12.07
CA LEU A 466 -3.01 34.87 13.33
C LEU A 466 -3.90 34.70 14.54
N LEU A 467 -5.05 35.42 14.58
CA LEU A 467 -6.01 35.34 15.68
C LEU A 467 -6.58 33.93 15.85
N MET A 468 -6.84 33.25 14.74
CA MET A 468 -7.33 31.88 14.76
C MET A 468 -6.26 30.89 15.25
N LEU A 469 -5.00 31.05 14.84
CA LEU A 469 -3.91 30.13 15.12
C LEU A 469 -3.09 30.49 16.37
N GLU A 470 -3.39 31.57 17.08
CA GLU A 470 -2.63 32.03 18.24
C GLU A 470 -2.29 30.89 19.24
N PRO A 471 -3.25 30.04 19.65
CA PRO A 471 -2.94 28.95 20.58
C PRO A 471 -1.91 27.94 20.02
N HIS A 472 -1.94 27.67 18.72
CA HIS A 472 -1.03 26.74 18.05
C HIS A 472 0.36 27.37 17.88
N LEU A 473 0.43 28.62 17.49
CA LEU A 473 1.68 29.39 17.36
C LEU A 473 2.41 29.48 18.70
N LYS A 474 1.68 29.71 19.79
CA LYS A 474 2.23 29.72 21.15
C LYS A 474 2.81 28.35 21.52
N ARG A 475 2.13 27.25 21.16
CA ARG A 475 2.66 25.89 21.38
C ARG A 475 3.91 25.61 20.56
N LEU A 476 4.04 26.19 19.37
CA LEU A 476 5.27 26.09 18.57
C LEU A 476 6.44 26.89 19.15
N GLY A 477 6.18 27.81 20.08
CA GLY A 477 7.19 28.66 20.69
C GLY A 477 7.23 30.09 20.15
N TYR A 478 6.24 30.53 19.37
CA TYR A 478 6.10 31.94 19.00
C TYR A 478 5.50 32.75 20.15
N ASP A 479 6.10 33.91 20.44
CA ASP A 479 5.53 34.97 21.29
C ASP A 479 5.24 36.17 20.39
N VAL A 480 3.97 36.34 20.04
CA VAL A 480 3.49 37.37 19.12
C VAL A 480 2.42 38.20 19.79
N SER A 481 2.41 39.50 19.55
CA SER A 481 1.38 40.43 20.06
C SER A 481 1.03 41.47 19.00
N LEU A 482 -0.24 41.89 18.97
CA LEU A 482 -0.68 42.96 18.10
C LEU A 482 0.06 44.28 18.43
N PHE A 483 0.52 44.95 17.38
CA PHE A 483 1.22 46.24 17.45
C PHE A 483 0.67 47.19 16.39
N GLY A 484 -0.52 47.81 16.66
CA GLY A 484 -1.24 48.62 15.67
C GLY A 484 -2.32 47.82 14.93
N GLU A 485 -2.86 48.42 13.85
CA GLU A 485 -4.02 47.84 13.14
C GLU A 485 -3.65 46.65 12.24
N ARG A 486 -2.42 46.59 11.72
CA ARG A 486 -1.98 45.59 10.75
C ARG A 486 -0.56 45.09 11.00
N GLN A 487 -0.02 45.39 12.17
CA GLN A 487 1.35 44.99 12.56
C GLN A 487 1.31 44.10 13.78
N VAL A 488 2.26 43.15 13.82
CA VAL A 488 2.49 42.30 14.98
C VAL A 488 3.95 42.41 15.43
N ALA A 489 4.14 42.50 16.72
CA ALA A 489 5.46 42.42 17.35
C ALA A 489 5.74 40.97 17.73
N VAL A 490 6.76 40.38 17.11
CA VAL A 490 7.31 39.05 17.43
C VAL A 490 8.40 39.26 18.48
N ARG A 491 8.16 38.78 19.69
CA ARG A 491 9.09 38.87 20.84
C ARG A 491 9.88 37.60 21.07
N GLY A 492 9.31 36.48 20.65
CA GLY A 492 9.93 35.17 20.77
C GLY A 492 9.64 34.31 19.55
N VAL A 493 10.59 33.46 19.20
CA VAL A 493 10.52 32.52 18.07
C VAL A 493 10.84 31.10 18.55
N PRO A 494 10.39 30.06 17.85
CA PRO A 494 10.76 28.69 18.18
C PRO A 494 12.30 28.53 18.25
N ALA A 495 12.80 27.96 19.33
CA ALA A 495 14.24 27.75 19.53
C ALA A 495 14.84 26.73 18.54
N LEU A 496 14.00 26.03 17.79
CA LEU A 496 14.35 25.00 16.82
C LEU A 496 15.03 25.54 15.56
N VAL A 497 14.83 26.83 15.25
CA VAL A 497 15.22 27.42 13.96
C VAL A 497 15.81 28.83 14.16
N PRO A 498 16.68 29.29 13.25
CA PRO A 498 17.19 30.66 13.25
C PRO A 498 16.06 31.69 13.14
N GLU A 499 16.27 32.88 13.71
CA GLU A 499 15.28 33.97 13.76
C GLU A 499 14.66 34.30 12.39
N ASN A 500 15.48 34.46 11.35
CA ASN A 500 15.01 34.79 10.01
C ASN A 500 14.14 33.68 9.40
N ALA A 501 14.51 32.42 9.56
CA ALA A 501 13.73 31.28 9.10
C ALA A 501 12.41 31.16 9.90
N ALA A 502 12.39 31.48 11.19
CA ALA A 502 11.20 31.50 12.00
C ALA A 502 10.19 32.56 11.53
N ILE A 503 10.62 33.75 11.15
CA ILE A 503 9.73 34.80 10.62
C ILE A 503 9.15 34.39 9.26
N ASP A 504 9.99 33.83 8.37
CA ASP A 504 9.51 33.34 7.07
C ASP A 504 8.48 32.22 7.25
N SER A 505 8.73 31.28 8.17
CA SER A 505 7.80 30.18 8.44
C SER A 505 6.50 30.65 9.12
N LEU A 506 6.54 31.68 9.98
CA LEU A 506 5.33 32.29 10.54
C LEU A 506 4.42 32.79 9.42
N LYS A 507 4.94 33.61 8.50
CA LYS A 507 4.17 34.12 7.36
C LYS A 507 3.60 33.01 6.49
N ALA A 508 4.39 31.97 6.23
CA ALA A 508 3.96 30.83 5.44
C ALA A 508 2.84 30.02 6.11
N VAL A 509 2.93 29.80 7.42
CA VAL A 509 1.86 29.15 8.19
C VAL A 509 0.57 29.98 8.14
N LEU A 510 0.65 31.31 8.31
CA LEU A 510 -0.52 32.18 8.21
C LEU A 510 -1.14 32.17 6.80
N ALA A 511 -0.33 32.20 5.75
CA ALA A 511 -0.80 32.13 4.36
C ALA A 511 -1.41 30.77 3.99
N SER A 512 -1.12 29.70 4.71
CA SER A 512 -1.63 28.36 4.43
C SER A 512 -2.99 28.05 5.05
N VAL A 513 -3.57 28.99 5.82
CA VAL A 513 -4.84 28.78 6.53
C VAL A 513 -6.01 28.49 5.59
N ASP A 514 -6.06 29.10 4.42
CA ASP A 514 -7.12 28.88 3.44
C ASP A 514 -7.21 27.43 2.94
N THR A 515 -6.11 26.67 3.06
CA THR A 515 -6.05 25.23 2.70
C THR A 515 -6.25 24.30 3.90
N LEU A 516 -6.50 24.85 5.10
CA LEU A 516 -6.85 24.10 6.29
C LEU A 516 -8.17 23.34 6.07
N GLY A 517 -8.11 22.03 6.16
CA GLY A 517 -9.30 21.17 6.03
C GLY A 517 -9.61 20.65 4.63
N GLU A 518 -9.03 21.17 3.55
CA GLU A 518 -9.27 20.67 2.19
C GLU A 518 -8.87 19.19 1.99
N ARG A 519 -7.97 18.67 2.81
CA ARG A 519 -7.47 17.28 2.75
C ARG A 519 -7.94 16.40 3.91
N GLY A 520 -8.83 16.90 4.80
CA GLY A 520 -9.27 16.15 5.98
C GLY A 520 -8.15 15.91 7.01
N GLU A 521 -7.06 16.67 6.96
CA GLU A 521 -5.98 16.64 7.94
C GLU A 521 -6.36 17.46 9.20
N ALA A 522 -5.83 17.07 10.37
CA ALA A 522 -5.96 17.88 11.58
C ALA A 522 -5.21 19.22 11.42
N PRO A 523 -5.72 20.34 11.98
CA PRO A 523 -5.05 21.63 11.88
C PRO A 523 -3.60 21.60 12.35
N GLU A 524 -3.30 20.90 13.43
CA GLU A 524 -1.96 20.74 13.98
C GLU A 524 -0.99 20.06 13.00
N GLU A 525 -1.48 19.06 12.26
CA GLU A 525 -0.69 18.36 11.25
C GLU A 525 -0.32 19.28 10.09
N HIS A 526 -1.28 20.08 9.63
CA HIS A 526 -1.07 21.04 8.55
C HIS A 526 -0.07 22.13 8.96
N ILE A 527 -0.22 22.67 10.18
CA ILE A 527 0.67 23.69 10.74
C ILE A 527 2.10 23.15 10.87
N ALA A 528 2.27 21.92 11.39
CA ALA A 528 3.58 21.30 11.52
C ALA A 528 4.29 21.13 10.17
N LYS A 529 3.55 20.70 9.12
CA LYS A 529 4.08 20.57 7.76
C LYS A 529 4.48 21.91 7.16
N SER A 530 3.60 22.91 7.25
CA SER A 530 3.89 24.24 6.72
C SER A 530 5.08 24.90 7.43
N PHE A 531 5.17 24.75 8.75
CA PHE A 531 6.31 25.24 9.54
C PHE A 531 7.61 24.57 9.09
N ALA A 532 7.66 23.23 9.05
CA ALA A 532 8.85 22.48 8.74
C ALA A 532 9.40 22.79 7.33
N CYS A 533 8.51 22.87 6.34
CA CYS A 533 8.88 23.14 4.95
C CYS A 533 9.57 24.50 4.77
N HIS A 534 9.11 25.53 5.48
CA HIS A 534 9.65 26.89 5.34
C HIS A 534 10.81 27.19 6.29
N ALA A 535 10.94 26.43 7.38
CA ALA A 535 12.03 26.59 8.35
C ALA A 535 13.25 25.71 8.04
N ALA A 536 13.12 24.72 7.13
CA ALA A 536 14.22 23.80 6.82
C ALA A 536 15.41 24.47 6.13
N VAL A 537 16.61 23.92 6.38
CA VAL A 537 17.86 24.33 5.71
C VAL A 537 17.67 24.29 4.20
N ARG A 538 17.97 25.39 3.52
CA ARG A 538 17.83 25.47 2.05
C ARG A 538 18.90 24.64 1.35
N THR A 539 18.56 24.08 0.21
CA THR A 539 19.54 23.45 -0.70
C THR A 539 20.59 24.50 -1.09
N GLY A 540 21.89 24.13 -1.04
CA GLY A 540 22.99 25.05 -1.31
C GLY A 540 23.61 25.69 -0.05
N GLN A 541 23.20 25.28 1.14
CA GLN A 541 23.82 25.74 2.39
C GLN A 541 24.97 24.82 2.79
N ILE A 542 26.15 25.41 3.02
CA ILE A 542 27.32 24.71 3.56
C ILE A 542 27.09 24.48 5.04
N LEU A 543 27.18 23.23 5.48
CA LEU A 543 27.17 22.84 6.88
C LEU A 543 28.58 22.57 7.38
N ASN A 544 28.92 23.07 8.58
CA ASN A 544 30.16 22.71 9.22
C ASN A 544 30.11 21.24 9.74
N PRO A 545 31.27 20.64 10.13
CA PRO A 545 31.29 19.24 10.56
C PRO A 545 30.34 18.91 11.72
N VAL A 546 30.18 19.83 12.68
CA VAL A 546 29.32 19.67 13.85
C VAL A 546 27.83 19.70 13.42
N GLU A 547 27.46 20.63 12.55
CA GLU A 547 26.11 20.72 12.01
C GLU A 547 25.74 19.50 11.17
N ARG A 548 26.68 18.99 10.34
CA ARG A 548 26.49 17.75 9.56
C ARG A 548 26.20 16.56 10.46
N ARG A 549 26.98 16.43 11.53
CA ARG A 549 26.82 15.38 12.52
C ARG A 549 25.48 15.51 13.24
N ALA A 550 25.16 16.69 13.75
CA ALA A 550 23.90 16.95 14.43
C ALA A 550 22.69 16.67 13.55
N LEU A 551 22.71 17.08 12.28
CA LEU A 551 21.64 16.81 11.33
C LEU A 551 21.47 15.30 11.08
N PHE A 552 22.57 14.59 10.92
CA PHE A 552 22.59 13.15 10.71
C PHE A 552 22.01 12.41 11.91
N ASP A 553 22.52 12.68 13.11
CA ASP A 553 22.11 12.01 14.35
C ASP A 553 20.63 12.29 14.68
N ARG A 554 20.20 13.56 14.55
CA ARG A 554 18.79 13.94 14.76
C ARG A 554 17.84 13.29 13.77
N LEU A 555 18.23 13.13 12.49
CA LEU A 555 17.40 12.44 11.51
C LEU A 555 17.12 11.00 11.95
N PHE A 556 18.17 10.26 12.34
CA PHE A 556 18.01 8.85 12.73
C PHE A 556 17.40 8.67 14.13
N ALA A 557 17.32 9.74 14.94
CA ALA A 557 16.54 9.78 16.17
C ALA A 557 15.04 10.03 15.94
N THR A 558 14.60 10.45 14.73
CA THR A 558 13.18 10.62 14.42
C THR A 558 12.45 9.29 14.38
N SER A 559 11.13 9.32 14.62
CA SER A 559 10.29 8.12 14.58
C SER A 559 10.19 7.48 13.19
N LEU A 560 10.34 8.28 12.13
CA LEU A 560 10.21 7.87 10.72
C LEU A 560 11.28 8.54 9.86
N PRO A 561 12.56 8.13 9.97
CA PRO A 561 13.66 8.81 9.31
C PRO A 561 13.68 8.70 7.78
N HIS A 562 12.86 7.82 7.19
CA HIS A 562 12.91 7.45 5.77
C HIS A 562 12.28 8.46 4.80
N GLY A 563 11.39 9.34 5.29
CA GLY A 563 10.64 10.25 4.43
C GLY A 563 10.36 11.58 5.09
N ASP A 564 10.41 12.65 4.29
CA ASP A 564 9.99 13.98 4.72
C ASP A 564 8.44 14.06 4.87
N PRO A 565 7.88 15.14 5.39
CA PRO A 565 6.43 15.30 5.53
C PRO A 565 5.64 15.24 4.22
N HIS A 566 6.31 15.40 3.08
CA HIS A 566 5.74 15.34 1.73
C HIS A 566 5.92 13.98 1.05
N GLY A 567 6.60 13.02 1.71
CA GLY A 567 6.84 11.66 1.21
C GLY A 567 8.05 11.53 0.30
N ARG A 568 8.98 12.50 0.28
CA ARG A 568 10.26 12.35 -0.41
C ARG A 568 11.23 11.58 0.48
N ALA A 569 12.06 10.71 -0.12
CA ALA A 569 13.08 9.99 0.64
C ALA A 569 14.09 10.98 1.27
N THR A 570 14.32 10.85 2.55
CA THR A 570 15.33 11.65 3.29
C THR A 570 16.72 11.07 3.11
N TYR A 571 16.84 9.76 2.91
CA TYR A 571 18.11 9.11 2.62
C TYR A 571 17.92 7.90 1.70
N VAL A 572 19.00 7.51 1.05
CA VAL A 572 19.13 6.27 0.29
C VAL A 572 20.38 5.53 0.74
N ARG A 573 20.33 4.20 0.68
CA ARG A 573 21.46 3.33 0.99
C ARG A 573 21.99 2.71 -0.29
N VAL A 574 23.31 2.71 -0.44
CA VAL A 574 24.04 2.03 -1.52
C VAL A 574 24.83 0.90 -0.90
N THR A 575 24.48 -0.35 -1.19
CA THR A 575 25.16 -1.51 -0.62
C THR A 575 26.50 -1.79 -1.33
N MET A 576 27.42 -2.47 -0.65
CA MET A 576 28.67 -2.92 -1.30
C MET A 576 28.38 -3.83 -2.49
N GLU A 577 27.37 -4.67 -2.39
CA GLU A 577 26.95 -5.57 -3.49
C GLU A 577 26.47 -4.79 -4.73
N GLU A 578 25.75 -3.68 -4.52
CA GLU A 578 25.35 -2.80 -5.62
C GLU A 578 26.56 -2.09 -6.24
N LEU A 579 27.52 -1.65 -5.43
CA LEU A 579 28.77 -1.06 -5.91
C LEU A 579 29.57 -2.09 -6.71
N ASP A 580 29.78 -3.30 -6.18
CA ASP A 580 30.51 -4.37 -6.88
C ASP A 580 29.87 -4.73 -8.22
N ARG A 581 28.52 -4.79 -8.28
CA ARG A 581 27.79 -5.03 -9.52
C ARG A 581 28.03 -3.92 -10.54
N ARG A 582 27.98 -2.65 -10.11
CA ARG A 582 28.23 -1.49 -10.99
C ARG A 582 29.67 -1.43 -11.51
N PHE A 583 30.62 -1.93 -10.74
CA PHE A 583 32.03 -2.05 -11.15
C PHE A 583 32.35 -3.38 -11.86
N GLY A 584 31.36 -4.23 -12.11
CA GLY A 584 31.57 -5.50 -12.82
C GLY A 584 32.41 -6.52 -12.05
N ARG A 585 32.43 -6.46 -10.72
CA ARG A 585 33.20 -7.36 -9.85
C ARG A 585 32.46 -8.65 -9.50
N ARG A 586 31.22 -8.83 -9.98
CA ARG A 586 30.39 -10.05 -9.93
C ARG A 586 29.56 -10.16 -11.20
#